data_87331e8aae5273ec6a0ca7613d9acceb
#
_entry.id   87331e8aae5273ec6a0ca7613d9acceb
#
_cell.length_a   1.000
_cell.length_b   1.000
_cell.length_c   1.000
_cell.angle_alpha   90.00
_cell.angle_beta   90.00
_cell.angle_gamma   90.00
#
_symmetry.space_group_name_H-M   'P 1'
#
loop_
_entity.id
_entity.type
_entity.pdbx_description
1 polymer ?
#
loop_
_entity_poly.entity_id
_entity_poly.type
_entity_poly.pdbx_seq_one_letter_code
_entity_poly.pdbx_strand_id
1 'polypeptide(L)'
;MGMLPKAQAVLFLLAADTGVTKSDMEVWQRHLGTARGAGHNGCIAVLNKIDTLWDELRDDAAVSASIARQAEDTARALGIDRQQVFPVSAQKGLLGKIKADHALLERSGLLALEIKLSEDIIPSRQRYVRERVAREIGNIVETTEASVVAGLTATESQIAELKALGGKNLD
;
A
#
# COMPACT_ATOMS: atom_id res chain seq x y z
N MET A 1 6.40 -0.13 -18.50
CA MET A 1 5.36 0.55 -17.71
C MET A 1 5.27 -0.09 -16.33
N GLY A 2 5.49 0.68 -15.28
CA GLY A 2 5.81 0.17 -13.95
C GLY A 2 4.67 -0.55 -13.24
N MET A 3 5.01 -1.56 -12.45
CA MET A 3 4.09 -2.27 -11.53
C MET A 3 3.61 -1.39 -10.36
N LEU A 4 4.28 -0.27 -10.08
CA LEU A 4 3.99 0.62 -8.93
C LEU A 4 2.55 1.16 -8.88
N PRO A 5 1.89 1.54 -10.00
CA PRO A 5 0.49 1.98 -9.94
C PRO A 5 -0.51 0.90 -9.53
N LYS A 6 -0.09 -0.37 -9.57
CA LYS A 6 -0.89 -1.53 -9.16
C LYS A 6 -0.49 -2.09 -7.79
N ALA A 7 0.60 -1.58 -7.21
CA ALA A 7 1.06 -1.99 -5.90
C ALA A 7 0.12 -1.43 -4.83
N GLN A 8 -0.28 -2.28 -3.91
CA GLN A 8 -1.16 -1.94 -2.79
C GLN A 8 -0.37 -1.48 -1.56
N ALA A 9 0.92 -1.82 -1.52
CA ALA A 9 1.89 -1.34 -0.55
C ALA A 9 3.26 -1.25 -1.22
N VAL A 10 4.06 -0.28 -0.81
CA VAL A 10 5.41 -0.07 -1.30
C VAL A 10 6.35 0.05 -0.11
N LEU A 11 7.38 -0.79 -0.09
CA LEU A 11 8.50 -0.64 0.82
C LEU A 11 9.65 0.04 0.08
N PHE A 12 9.98 1.24 0.52
CA PHE A 12 11.09 2.00 -0.02
C PHE A 12 12.32 1.83 0.88
N LEU A 13 13.33 1.10 0.38
CA LEU A 13 14.51 0.77 1.16
C LEU A 13 15.59 1.83 0.95
N LEU A 14 16.09 2.34 2.08
CA LEU A 14 17.19 3.30 2.17
C LEU A 14 18.28 2.75 3.08
N ALA A 15 19.49 3.28 2.97
CA ALA A 15 20.61 2.91 3.84
C ALA A 15 20.88 4.01 4.89
N ALA A 16 20.99 3.62 6.16
CA ALA A 16 21.16 4.56 7.26
C ALA A 16 22.52 5.28 7.24
N ASP A 17 23.54 4.65 6.66
CA ASP A 17 24.88 5.20 6.50
C ASP A 17 24.94 6.36 5.51
N THR A 18 24.13 6.34 4.47
CA THR A 18 24.10 7.37 3.41
C THR A 18 22.91 8.33 3.52
N GLY A 19 21.88 7.93 4.27
CA GLY A 19 20.61 8.66 4.30
C GLY A 19 19.90 8.68 2.95
N VAL A 20 19.06 9.69 2.72
CA VAL A 20 18.33 9.87 1.46
C VAL A 20 19.25 10.52 0.44
N THR A 21 19.63 9.78 -0.60
CA THR A 21 20.48 10.29 -1.68
C THR A 21 19.65 11.03 -2.75
N LYS A 22 20.34 11.76 -3.63
CA LYS A 22 19.68 12.43 -4.76
C LYS A 22 18.98 11.43 -5.68
N SER A 23 19.60 10.29 -5.94
CA SER A 23 19.00 9.23 -6.76
C SER A 23 17.76 8.64 -6.11
N ASP A 24 17.76 8.46 -4.77
CA ASP A 24 16.59 8.00 -4.04
C ASP A 24 15.44 9.00 -4.16
N MET A 25 15.73 10.30 -4.06
CA MET A 25 14.75 11.36 -4.24
C MET A 25 14.16 11.40 -5.66
N GLU A 26 14.96 11.17 -6.68
CA GLU A 26 14.48 11.09 -8.06
C GLU A 26 13.51 9.92 -8.26
N VAL A 27 13.86 8.74 -7.72
CA VAL A 27 12.99 7.56 -7.74
C VAL A 27 11.71 7.81 -6.95
N TRP A 28 11.84 8.37 -5.74
CA TRP A 28 10.72 8.71 -4.87
C TRP A 28 9.74 9.66 -5.56
N GLN A 29 10.23 10.79 -6.08
CA GLN A 29 9.40 11.79 -6.74
C GLN A 29 8.72 11.27 -8.01
N ARG A 30 9.46 10.50 -8.82
CA ARG A 30 8.95 9.98 -10.09
C ARG A 30 7.85 8.94 -9.92
N HIS A 31 7.97 8.10 -8.90
CA HIS A 31 7.13 6.92 -8.76
C HIS A 31 6.15 6.96 -7.59
N LEU A 32 6.46 7.71 -6.55
CA LEU A 32 5.68 7.74 -5.30
C LEU A 32 5.15 9.13 -4.97
N GLY A 33 5.82 10.20 -5.40
CA GLY A 33 5.41 11.59 -5.13
C GLY A 33 4.09 12.00 -5.80
N THR A 34 3.71 11.34 -6.91
CA THR A 34 2.44 11.58 -7.61
C THR A 34 1.25 10.80 -6.99
N ALA A 35 1.52 9.81 -6.14
CA ALA A 35 0.49 9.06 -5.43
C ALA A 35 -0.13 9.83 -4.24
N ARG A 36 0.15 11.13 -4.11
CA ARG A 36 -0.35 12.01 -3.04
C ARG A 36 -1.89 12.13 -2.94
N GLY A 37 -2.64 11.61 -3.92
CA GLY A 37 -4.11 11.70 -3.96
C GLY A 37 -4.88 10.52 -3.35
N ALA A 38 -4.23 9.39 -3.08
CA ALA A 38 -4.89 8.20 -2.55
C ALA A 38 -4.17 7.73 -1.28
N GLY A 39 -4.42 8.39 -0.17
CA GLY A 39 -3.98 8.04 1.20
C GLY A 39 -2.69 7.21 1.28
N HIS A 40 -1.60 7.82 1.70
CA HIS A 40 -0.26 7.23 1.82
C HIS A 40 -0.14 6.03 2.79
N ASN A 41 -1.27 5.43 3.20
CA ASN A 41 -1.30 4.33 4.17
C ASN A 41 -0.58 3.05 3.73
N GLY A 42 -0.17 2.96 2.45
CA GLY A 42 0.53 1.79 1.91
C GLY A 42 2.01 2.01 1.59
N CYS A 43 2.60 3.19 1.88
CA CYS A 43 4.01 3.45 1.63
C CYS A 43 4.80 3.50 2.93
N ILE A 44 5.82 2.65 3.04
CA ILE A 44 6.72 2.56 4.20
C ILE A 44 8.13 2.76 3.71
N ALA A 45 8.88 3.65 4.37
CA ALA A 45 10.31 3.77 4.21
C ALA A 45 11.04 2.89 5.23
N VAL A 46 11.90 2.01 4.76
CA VAL A 46 12.74 1.15 5.60
C VAL A 46 14.17 1.69 5.56
N LEU A 47 14.60 2.25 6.68
CA LEU A 47 15.96 2.75 6.86
C LEU A 47 16.85 1.60 7.35
N ASN A 48 17.42 0.86 6.41
CA ASN A 48 18.21 -0.34 6.69
C ASN A 48 19.65 -0.01 7.08
N LYS A 49 20.36 -0.97 7.63
CA LYS A 49 21.74 -0.92 8.08
C LYS A 49 21.96 0.03 9.28
N ILE A 50 20.99 0.13 10.20
CA ILE A 50 21.17 0.94 11.41
C ILE A 50 22.30 0.43 12.31
N ASP A 51 22.74 -0.82 12.14
CA ASP A 51 23.91 -1.39 12.82
C ASP A 51 25.21 -0.67 12.47
N THR A 52 25.30 0.05 11.38
CA THR A 52 26.44 0.93 11.05
C THR A 52 26.54 2.14 11.99
N LEU A 53 25.43 2.50 12.63
CA LEU A 53 25.36 3.58 13.62
C LEU A 53 25.63 3.08 15.05
N TRP A 54 25.77 1.76 15.25
CA TRP A 54 26.10 1.19 16.54
C TRP A 54 27.58 1.40 16.81
N ASP A 55 27.85 2.13 17.85
CA ASP A 55 29.20 2.45 18.28
C ASP A 55 29.37 1.94 19.71
N GLU A 56 30.26 0.97 19.89
CA GLU A 56 30.54 0.36 21.19
C GLU A 56 31.18 1.35 22.20
N LEU A 57 31.66 2.50 21.69
CA LEU A 57 32.23 3.56 22.53
C LEU A 57 31.17 4.57 23.01
N ARG A 58 29.96 4.47 22.51
CA ARG A 58 28.79 5.30 22.89
C ARG A 58 27.80 4.51 23.74
N ASP A 59 27.13 5.23 24.60
CA ASP A 59 26.00 4.64 25.32
C ASP A 59 24.80 4.31 24.38
N ASP A 60 23.98 3.36 24.77
CA ASP A 60 22.82 2.94 23.99
C ASP A 60 21.83 4.08 23.78
N ALA A 61 21.76 5.05 24.68
CA ALA A 61 20.90 6.22 24.55
C ALA A 61 21.37 7.15 23.43
N ALA A 62 22.70 7.38 23.31
CA ALA A 62 23.25 8.17 22.21
C ALA A 62 23.10 7.49 20.85
N VAL A 63 23.27 6.16 20.80
CA VAL A 63 23.02 5.36 19.58
C VAL A 63 21.55 5.47 19.17
N SER A 64 20.62 5.26 20.10
CA SER A 64 19.18 5.36 19.86
C SER A 64 18.77 6.76 19.39
N ALA A 65 19.33 7.82 20.00
CA ALA A 65 19.10 9.20 19.57
C ALA A 65 19.62 9.47 18.15
N SER A 66 20.75 8.87 17.78
CA SER A 66 21.30 8.98 16.43
C SER A 66 20.41 8.33 15.39
N ILE A 67 19.93 7.11 15.67
CA ILE A 67 18.98 6.39 14.82
C ILE A 67 17.66 7.16 14.68
N ALA A 68 17.13 7.69 15.79
CA ALA A 68 15.90 8.48 15.78
C ALA A 68 16.03 9.74 14.93
N ARG A 69 17.16 10.46 15.03
CA ARG A 69 17.45 11.64 14.21
C ARG A 69 17.53 11.29 12.74
N GLN A 70 18.24 10.21 12.38
CA GLN A 70 18.36 9.78 10.99
C GLN A 70 16.99 9.41 10.39
N ALA A 71 16.12 8.80 11.19
CA ALA A 71 14.76 8.48 10.77
C ALA A 71 13.87 9.73 10.61
N GLU A 72 14.05 10.74 11.46
CA GLU A 72 13.36 12.03 11.37
C GLU A 72 13.80 12.80 10.11
N ASP A 73 15.10 12.84 9.84
CA ASP A 73 15.66 13.49 8.65
C ASP A 73 15.19 12.77 7.37
N THR A 74 15.10 11.46 7.40
CA THR A 74 14.53 10.64 6.30
C THR A 74 13.05 10.99 6.07
N ALA A 75 12.25 11.03 7.13
CA ALA A 75 10.82 11.38 7.04
C ALA A 75 10.62 12.78 6.44
N ARG A 76 11.41 13.75 6.91
CA ARG A 76 11.39 15.12 6.42
C ARG A 76 11.79 15.21 4.95
N ALA A 77 12.86 14.52 4.55
CA ALA A 77 13.33 14.51 3.17
C ALA A 77 12.30 13.92 2.20
N LEU A 78 11.64 12.81 2.60
CA LEU A 78 10.62 12.15 1.78
C LEU A 78 9.24 12.83 1.87
N GLY A 79 9.02 13.72 2.84
CA GLY A 79 7.72 14.38 3.07
C GLY A 79 6.64 13.41 3.55
N ILE A 80 7.01 12.43 4.39
CA ILE A 80 6.12 11.44 5.00
C ILE A 80 6.12 11.55 6.52
N ASP A 81 5.16 10.88 7.17
CA ASP A 81 5.11 10.82 8.62
C ASP A 81 6.31 10.01 9.17
N ARG A 82 6.84 10.42 10.33
CA ARG A 82 7.90 9.69 11.04
C ARG A 82 7.50 8.24 11.34
N GLN A 83 6.23 7.99 11.60
CA GLN A 83 5.68 6.66 11.85
C GLN A 83 5.73 5.73 10.63
N GLN A 84 5.94 6.27 9.43
CA GLN A 84 6.11 5.50 8.20
C GLN A 84 7.58 5.15 7.92
N VAL A 85 8.52 5.61 8.75
CA VAL A 85 9.95 5.31 8.63
C VAL A 85 10.35 4.28 9.68
N PHE A 86 10.81 3.12 9.24
CA PHE A 86 11.21 1.99 10.07
C PHE A 86 12.74 1.82 10.03
N PRO A 87 13.44 2.22 11.09
CA PRO A 87 14.87 1.92 11.23
C PRO A 87 15.06 0.44 11.50
N VAL A 88 15.85 -0.25 10.67
CA VAL A 88 16.05 -1.69 10.73
C VAL A 88 17.51 -2.06 10.42
N SER A 89 18.04 -3.05 11.11
CA SER A 89 19.19 -3.81 10.65
C SER A 89 18.71 -5.20 10.21
N ALA A 90 18.49 -5.38 8.93
CA ALA A 90 18.05 -6.67 8.40
C ALA A 90 19.06 -7.79 8.69
N GLN A 91 20.36 -7.49 8.62
CA GLN A 91 21.43 -8.46 8.90
C GLN A 91 21.40 -8.90 10.37
N LYS A 92 21.33 -7.96 11.32
CA LYS A 92 21.30 -8.29 12.74
C LYS A 92 19.97 -8.92 13.16
N GLY A 93 18.87 -8.51 12.56
CA GLY A 93 17.57 -9.12 12.78
C GLY A 93 17.54 -10.59 12.33
N LEU A 94 18.07 -10.89 11.14
CA LEU A 94 18.19 -12.26 10.66
C LEU A 94 19.12 -13.09 11.57
N LEU A 95 20.26 -12.53 11.98
CA LEU A 95 21.18 -13.19 12.88
C LEU A 95 20.53 -13.47 14.25
N GLY A 96 19.77 -12.52 14.80
CA GLY A 96 18.99 -12.70 16.03
C GLY A 96 18.00 -13.85 15.93
N LYS A 97 17.29 -13.97 14.82
CA LYS A 97 16.37 -15.09 14.55
C LYS A 97 17.10 -16.44 14.49
N ILE A 98 18.21 -16.52 13.75
CA ILE A 98 18.99 -17.76 13.59
C ILE A 98 19.58 -18.24 14.93
N LYS A 99 20.07 -17.31 15.76
CA LYS A 99 20.69 -17.60 17.04
C LYS A 99 19.71 -17.64 18.21
N ALA A 100 18.42 -17.37 17.98
CA ALA A 100 17.41 -17.19 19.02
C ALA A 100 17.81 -16.09 20.04
N ASP A 101 18.54 -15.07 19.58
CA ASP A 101 18.97 -13.93 20.38
C ASP A 101 17.91 -12.84 20.33
N HIS A 102 17.05 -12.81 21.36
CA HIS A 102 15.93 -11.88 21.44
C HIS A 102 16.38 -10.43 21.60
N ALA A 103 17.47 -10.19 22.34
CA ALA A 103 17.97 -8.83 22.54
C ALA A 103 18.50 -8.22 21.22
N LEU A 104 19.26 -9.01 20.46
CA LEU A 104 19.74 -8.61 19.15
C LEU A 104 18.59 -8.40 18.16
N LEU A 105 17.57 -9.26 18.19
CA LEU A 105 16.39 -9.15 17.34
C LEU A 105 15.59 -7.88 17.66
N GLU A 106 15.37 -7.56 18.92
CA GLU A 106 14.70 -6.35 19.37
C GLU A 106 15.47 -5.10 18.95
N ARG A 107 16.79 -5.06 19.25
CA ARG A 107 17.69 -3.96 18.89
C ARG A 107 17.76 -3.73 17.37
N SER A 108 17.53 -4.76 16.57
CA SER A 108 17.53 -4.67 15.11
C SER A 108 16.36 -3.88 14.51
N GLY A 109 15.29 -3.64 15.26
CA GLY A 109 14.07 -2.99 14.79
C GLY A 109 13.20 -3.84 13.83
N LEU A 110 13.63 -5.07 13.52
CA LEU A 110 12.95 -5.93 12.54
C LEU A 110 11.55 -6.32 12.98
N LEU A 111 11.35 -6.58 14.28
CA LEU A 111 10.05 -6.95 14.84
C LEU A 111 8.99 -5.86 14.62
N ALA A 112 9.33 -4.60 14.82
CA ALA A 112 8.41 -3.49 14.62
C ALA A 112 7.94 -3.39 13.16
N LEU A 113 8.85 -3.63 12.20
CA LEU A 113 8.50 -3.68 10.79
C LEU A 113 7.60 -4.88 10.47
N GLU A 114 7.91 -6.07 11.00
CA GLU A 114 7.13 -7.29 10.78
C GLU A 114 5.70 -7.15 11.33
N ILE A 115 5.54 -6.60 12.53
CA ILE A 115 4.23 -6.29 13.13
C ILE A 115 3.46 -5.35 12.22
N LYS A 116 4.06 -4.24 11.80
CA LYS A 116 3.42 -3.28 10.89
C LYS A 116 2.96 -3.91 9.58
N LEU A 117 3.79 -4.77 9.00
CA LEU A 117 3.43 -5.49 7.77
C LEU A 117 2.29 -6.48 7.99
N SER A 118 2.32 -7.25 9.09
CA SER A 118 1.34 -8.30 9.35
C SER A 118 -0.02 -7.75 9.81
N GLU A 119 -0.03 -6.71 10.62
CA GLU A 119 -1.25 -6.19 11.24
C GLU A 119 -1.94 -5.11 10.40
N ASP A 120 -1.20 -4.24 9.74
CA ASP A 120 -1.76 -3.11 9.03
C ASP A 120 -1.78 -3.30 7.51
N ILE A 121 -0.66 -3.76 6.93
CA ILE A 121 -0.50 -3.78 5.47
C ILE A 121 -1.23 -4.98 4.86
N ILE A 122 -1.03 -6.17 5.39
CA ILE A 122 -1.62 -7.40 4.84
C ILE A 122 -3.16 -7.40 4.99
N PRO A 123 -3.75 -7.07 6.16
CA PRO A 123 -5.20 -7.00 6.31
C PRO A 123 -5.86 -5.89 5.50
N SER A 124 -5.24 -4.71 5.41
CA SER A 124 -5.78 -3.59 4.61
C SER A 124 -5.87 -3.96 3.13
N ARG A 125 -4.91 -4.74 2.62
CA ARG A 125 -4.95 -5.30 1.28
C ARG A 125 -6.17 -6.18 1.04
N GLN A 126 -6.47 -7.10 1.96
CA GLN A 126 -7.64 -8.00 1.81
C GLN A 126 -8.95 -7.23 1.80
N ARG A 127 -9.09 -6.21 2.65
CA ARG A 127 -10.27 -5.35 2.68
C ARG A 127 -10.43 -4.58 1.37
N TYR A 128 -9.36 -3.96 0.87
CA TYR A 128 -9.38 -3.22 -0.39
C TYR A 128 -9.77 -4.09 -1.59
N VAL A 129 -9.23 -5.31 -1.68
CA VAL A 129 -9.58 -6.26 -2.74
C VAL A 129 -11.06 -6.65 -2.65
N ARG A 130 -11.58 -6.93 -1.45
CA ARG A 130 -13.00 -7.26 -1.24
C ARG A 130 -13.92 -6.11 -1.64
N GLU A 131 -13.62 -4.88 -1.23
CA GLU A 131 -14.40 -3.69 -1.57
C GLU A 131 -14.40 -3.42 -3.08
N ARG A 132 -13.26 -3.61 -3.74
CA ARG A 132 -13.14 -3.45 -5.18
C ARG A 132 -13.96 -4.51 -5.92
N VAL A 133 -13.83 -5.78 -5.55
CA VAL A 133 -14.60 -6.89 -6.15
C VAL A 133 -16.10 -6.68 -5.93
N ALA A 134 -16.52 -6.31 -4.72
CA ALA A 134 -17.92 -6.03 -4.42
C ALA A 134 -18.49 -4.90 -5.30
N ARG A 135 -17.71 -3.82 -5.51
CA ARG A 135 -18.09 -2.71 -6.39
C ARG A 135 -18.19 -3.13 -7.85
N GLU A 136 -17.23 -3.91 -8.35
CA GLU A 136 -17.27 -4.42 -9.73
C GLU A 136 -18.47 -5.35 -9.96
N ILE A 137 -18.77 -6.23 -9.00
CA ILE A 137 -19.97 -7.08 -9.04
C ILE A 137 -21.24 -6.22 -9.02
N GLY A 138 -21.33 -5.22 -8.15
CA GLY A 138 -22.45 -4.29 -8.10
C GLY A 138 -22.71 -3.62 -9.46
N ASN A 139 -21.67 -3.08 -10.09
CA ASN A 139 -21.78 -2.45 -11.41
C ASN A 139 -22.24 -3.42 -12.50
N ILE A 140 -21.80 -4.68 -12.48
CA ILE A 140 -22.23 -5.71 -13.43
C ILE A 140 -23.71 -6.01 -13.22
N VAL A 141 -24.16 -6.17 -11.99
CA VAL A 141 -25.56 -6.44 -11.65
C VAL A 141 -26.44 -5.29 -12.12
N GLU A 142 -26.12 -4.05 -11.78
CA GLU A 142 -26.85 -2.85 -12.20
C GLU A 142 -26.95 -2.72 -13.73
N THR A 143 -25.83 -2.95 -14.42
CA THR A 143 -25.80 -2.88 -15.90
C THR A 143 -26.67 -3.99 -16.52
N THR A 144 -26.62 -5.19 -15.95
CA THR A 144 -27.41 -6.32 -16.41
C THR A 144 -28.91 -6.09 -16.18
N GLU A 145 -29.25 -5.62 -14.99
CA GLU A 145 -30.63 -5.26 -14.64
C GLU A 145 -31.19 -4.19 -15.58
N ALA A 146 -30.46 -3.11 -15.81
CA ALA A 146 -30.86 -2.07 -16.78
C ALA A 146 -31.07 -2.62 -18.18
N SER A 147 -30.21 -3.54 -18.64
CA SER A 147 -30.33 -4.17 -19.95
C SER A 147 -31.57 -5.06 -20.06
N VAL A 148 -31.86 -5.83 -19.01
CA VAL A 148 -33.06 -6.69 -18.97
C VAL A 148 -34.33 -5.85 -18.94
N VAL A 149 -34.38 -4.80 -18.13
CA VAL A 149 -35.53 -3.88 -18.07
C VAL A 149 -35.76 -3.21 -19.42
N ALA A 150 -34.72 -2.72 -20.08
CA ALA A 150 -34.81 -2.14 -21.41
C ALA A 150 -35.33 -3.15 -22.45
N GLY A 151 -34.88 -4.40 -22.40
CA GLY A 151 -35.35 -5.49 -23.26
C GLY A 151 -36.83 -5.82 -23.05
N LEU A 152 -37.26 -5.87 -21.77
CA LEU A 152 -38.67 -6.07 -21.43
C LEU A 152 -39.55 -4.96 -21.98
N THR A 153 -39.19 -3.71 -21.75
CA THR A 153 -39.94 -2.54 -22.22
C THR A 153 -40.06 -2.52 -23.78
N ALA A 154 -38.97 -2.85 -24.46
CA ALA A 154 -38.96 -2.94 -25.91
C ALA A 154 -39.90 -4.06 -26.43
N THR A 155 -39.87 -5.22 -25.76
CA THR A 155 -40.75 -6.36 -26.12
C THR A 155 -42.21 -6.05 -25.85
N GLU A 156 -42.53 -5.41 -24.72
CA GLU A 156 -43.91 -4.98 -24.41
C GLU A 156 -44.42 -3.97 -25.43
N SER A 157 -43.59 -3.02 -25.88
CA SER A 157 -43.94 -2.08 -26.94
C SER A 157 -44.23 -2.78 -28.26
N GLN A 158 -43.41 -3.75 -28.66
CA GLN A 158 -43.63 -4.54 -29.88
C GLN A 158 -44.94 -5.35 -29.82
N ILE A 159 -45.24 -5.96 -28.67
CA ILE A 159 -46.49 -6.68 -28.46
C ILE A 159 -47.71 -5.73 -28.58
N ALA A 160 -47.60 -4.52 -28.02
CA ALA A 160 -48.66 -3.53 -28.12
C ALA A 160 -48.89 -3.08 -29.56
N GLU A 161 -47.84 -2.86 -30.35
CA GLU A 161 -47.92 -2.53 -31.78
C GLU A 161 -48.56 -3.66 -32.60
N LEU A 162 -48.14 -4.90 -32.37
CA LEU A 162 -48.71 -6.06 -33.05
C LEU A 162 -50.22 -6.24 -32.77
N LYS A 163 -50.64 -6.03 -31.52
CA LYS A 163 -52.04 -6.05 -31.13
C LYS A 163 -52.85 -4.94 -31.82
N ALA A 164 -52.28 -3.74 -31.94
CA ALA A 164 -52.90 -2.61 -32.61
C ALA A 164 -53.05 -2.85 -34.12
N LEU A 165 -52.09 -3.49 -34.75
CA LEU A 165 -52.14 -3.87 -36.17
C LEU A 165 -53.11 -5.02 -36.44
N GLY A 166 -53.16 -6.03 -35.55
CA GLY A 166 -54.08 -7.15 -35.64
C GLY A 166 -55.57 -6.76 -35.49
N GLY A 167 -55.88 -5.75 -34.70
CA GLY A 167 -57.24 -5.22 -34.55
C GLY A 167 -57.74 -4.42 -35.76
N LYS A 168 -56.86 -3.92 -36.61
CA LYS A 168 -57.20 -3.14 -37.81
C LYS A 168 -57.50 -3.99 -39.05
N ASN A 169 -57.22 -5.30 -39.02
CA ASN A 169 -57.43 -6.22 -40.14
C ASN A 169 -58.71 -7.07 -39.99
N LEU A 170 -59.62 -6.72 -39.07
CA LEU A 170 -60.87 -7.44 -38.81
C LEU A 170 -62.14 -6.62 -39.15
N ASP A 171 -61.97 -5.47 -39.79
CA ASP A 171 -63.01 -4.67 -40.41
C ASP A 171 -62.80 -4.70 -41.94
#